data_1444b9a47db60b9bc4867cd2a1d7a2f9
#
_entry.id   1444b9a47db60b9bc4867cd2a1d7a2f9
#
_cell.length_a   1.000
_cell.length_b   1.000
_cell.length_c   1.000
_cell.angle_alpha   90.00
_cell.angle_beta   90.00
_cell.angle_gamma   90.00
#
_symmetry.space_group_name_H-M   'P 1'
#
loop_
_entity.id
_entity.type
_entity.pdbx_description
1 polymer ?
#
loop_
_entity_poly.entity_id
_entity_poly.type
_entity_poly.pdbx_seq_one_letter_code
_entity_poly.pdbx_strand_id
1 'polypeptide(L)'
;MSSTNMNEEHTMSNHEGKQKQIAAYEPNITAVLCVDHYNDFLSESGKLWPWVKETAEEVNLLDNLRNIVRTARESNISIFHVLHHRMEPGDFENWKYPSPYQLQGSKNQIFAKGSWGGTLHDDFQVHPGDIVATEHWGSSGFPNTDLDHQLKRHGKEKIIVIGLIANTCIEATARIGMELGYHVTLVRDATAARSREALHAALDIDGPTYAHEILTSQEVIAAMRNSVRSGAATF
;
A
#
# COMPACT_ATOMS: atom_id res chain seq x y z
N MET A 1 -45.03 -51.13 16.48
CA MET A 1 -44.82 -49.91 15.66
C MET A 1 -44.14 -48.90 16.52
N SER A 2 -42.84 -48.86 16.46
CA SER A 2 -41.98 -48.05 17.33
C SER A 2 -41.40 -46.94 16.51
N SER A 3 -41.75 -45.70 16.83
CA SER A 3 -41.17 -44.48 16.26
C SER A 3 -40.02 -44.01 17.13
N THR A 4 -38.81 -44.12 16.59
CA THR A 4 -37.57 -43.64 17.22
C THR A 4 -37.38 -42.18 16.88
N ASN A 5 -37.51 -41.31 17.88
CA ASN A 5 -37.08 -39.92 17.80
C ASN A 5 -35.53 -39.86 17.90
N MET A 6 -34.86 -39.38 16.86
CA MET A 6 -33.47 -38.95 16.95
C MET A 6 -33.43 -37.44 17.21
N ASN A 7 -33.05 -37.08 18.39
CA ASN A 7 -32.64 -35.73 18.75
C ASN A 7 -31.21 -35.49 18.22
N GLU A 8 -31.06 -34.66 17.20
CA GLU A 8 -29.77 -34.09 16.84
C GLU A 8 -29.50 -32.89 17.74
N GLU A 9 -28.63 -33.07 18.72
CA GLU A 9 -28.03 -31.99 19.49
C GLU A 9 -27.06 -31.23 18.58
N HIS A 10 -27.45 -30.04 18.15
CA HIS A 10 -26.57 -29.05 17.55
C HIS A 10 -25.61 -28.54 18.62
N THR A 11 -24.42 -29.11 18.68
CA THR A 11 -23.30 -28.54 19.44
C THR A 11 -22.89 -27.25 18.75
N MET A 12 -23.31 -26.12 19.33
CA MET A 12 -22.76 -24.81 19.02
C MET A 12 -21.30 -24.80 19.47
N SER A 13 -20.39 -24.91 18.51
CA SER A 13 -18.96 -24.71 18.71
C SER A 13 -18.73 -23.25 19.13
N ASN A 14 -18.32 -23.04 20.37
CA ASN A 14 -17.81 -21.78 20.85
C ASN A 14 -16.56 -21.40 20.06
N HIS A 15 -16.69 -20.49 19.11
CA HIS A 15 -15.56 -19.79 18.52
C HIS A 15 -15.13 -18.73 19.56
N GLU A 16 -14.40 -19.15 20.58
CA GLU A 16 -13.55 -18.25 21.35
C GLU A 16 -12.59 -17.57 20.38
N GLY A 17 -12.67 -16.23 20.34
CA GLY A 17 -11.90 -15.40 19.44
C GLY A 17 -10.40 -15.62 19.63
N LYS A 18 -9.79 -16.43 18.78
CA LYS A 18 -8.34 -16.44 18.64
C LYS A 18 -7.94 -15.04 18.21
N GLN A 19 -7.25 -14.32 19.10
CA GLN A 19 -6.61 -13.06 18.76
C GLN A 19 -5.78 -13.27 17.51
N LYS A 20 -6.11 -12.58 16.41
CA LYS A 20 -5.40 -12.72 15.12
C LYS A 20 -3.94 -12.40 15.37
N GLN A 21 -3.06 -13.37 15.23
CA GLN A 21 -1.63 -13.17 15.39
C GLN A 21 -1.12 -12.41 14.17
N ILE A 22 -0.73 -11.13 14.37
CA ILE A 22 -0.15 -10.30 13.32
C ILE A 22 1.25 -10.83 12.98
N ALA A 23 1.59 -10.84 11.67
CA ALA A 23 2.92 -11.24 11.22
C ALA A 23 4.01 -10.37 11.85
N ALA A 24 5.15 -10.97 12.14
CA ALA A 24 6.33 -10.22 12.54
C ALA A 24 6.90 -9.48 11.31
N TYR A 25 7.38 -8.26 11.51
CA TYR A 25 8.00 -7.44 10.46
C TYR A 25 9.51 -7.31 10.72
N GLU A 26 10.22 -8.40 10.51
CA GLU A 26 11.68 -8.44 10.64
C GLU A 26 12.34 -7.52 9.61
N PRO A 27 13.26 -6.62 10.05
CA PRO A 27 13.82 -5.58 9.17
C PRO A 27 14.56 -6.12 7.94
N ASN A 28 15.20 -7.27 8.06
CA ASN A 28 15.97 -7.89 6.99
C ASN A 28 15.11 -8.39 5.82
N ILE A 29 13.85 -8.81 6.08
CA ILE A 29 12.94 -9.37 5.06
C ILE A 29 11.72 -8.49 4.78
N THR A 30 11.54 -7.37 5.49
CA THR A 30 10.39 -6.50 5.35
C THR A 30 10.74 -5.20 4.61
N ALA A 31 9.83 -4.72 3.77
CA ALA A 31 9.89 -3.41 3.13
C ALA A 31 8.57 -2.65 3.27
N VAL A 32 8.63 -1.33 3.42
CA VAL A 32 7.49 -0.42 3.25
C VAL A 32 7.52 0.13 1.83
N LEU A 33 6.46 -0.08 1.07
CA LEU A 33 6.27 0.50 -0.26
C LEU A 33 5.48 1.80 -0.14
N CYS A 34 6.15 2.93 -0.36
CA CYS A 34 5.57 4.25 -0.41
C CYS A 34 5.11 4.56 -1.83
N VAL A 35 3.81 4.36 -2.10
CA VAL A 35 3.23 4.45 -3.44
C VAL A 35 2.70 5.86 -3.69
N ASP A 36 3.24 6.53 -4.71
CA ASP A 36 2.76 7.80 -5.28
C ASP A 36 2.66 8.97 -4.29
N HIS A 37 3.61 9.13 -3.39
CA HIS A 37 3.63 10.20 -2.38
C HIS A 37 3.95 11.59 -2.98
N TYR A 38 3.34 11.94 -4.11
CA TYR A 38 3.52 13.22 -4.80
C TYR A 38 2.70 14.36 -4.18
N ASN A 39 3.15 15.59 -4.36
CA ASN A 39 2.40 16.79 -3.97
C ASN A 39 1.03 16.87 -4.64
N ASP A 40 0.89 16.43 -5.89
CA ASP A 40 -0.42 16.40 -6.56
C ASP A 40 -1.46 15.56 -5.81
N PHE A 41 -1.05 14.54 -5.04
CA PHE A 41 -1.94 13.72 -4.22
C PHE A 41 -2.07 14.20 -2.77
N LEU A 42 -0.99 14.64 -2.15
CA LEU A 42 -0.91 14.78 -0.69
C LEU A 42 -0.99 16.23 -0.21
N SER A 43 -0.98 17.21 -1.11
CA SER A 43 -1.02 18.62 -0.76
C SER A 43 -2.33 19.27 -1.19
N GLU A 44 -2.85 20.22 -0.42
CA GLU A 44 -4.13 20.90 -0.71
C GLU A 44 -4.16 21.58 -2.09
N SER A 45 -3.01 22.07 -2.57
CA SER A 45 -2.86 22.68 -3.91
C SER A 45 -2.61 21.65 -5.02
N GLY A 46 -2.56 20.37 -4.70
CA GLY A 46 -2.32 19.27 -5.63
C GLY A 46 -3.54 19.03 -6.53
N LYS A 47 -3.28 18.65 -7.80
CA LYS A 47 -4.33 18.45 -8.80
C LYS A 47 -5.28 17.31 -8.46
N LEU A 48 -4.79 16.31 -7.72
CA LEU A 48 -5.53 15.11 -7.36
C LEU A 48 -6.06 15.13 -5.92
N TRP A 49 -5.58 16.06 -5.09
CA TRP A 49 -6.06 16.22 -3.72
C TRP A 49 -7.59 16.32 -3.61
N PRO A 50 -8.28 17.15 -4.43
CA PRO A 50 -9.75 17.24 -4.36
C PRO A 50 -10.47 15.91 -4.58
N TRP A 51 -9.81 14.93 -5.23
CA TRP A 51 -10.42 13.63 -5.53
C TRP A 51 -10.34 12.64 -4.36
N VAL A 52 -9.39 12.84 -3.47
CA VAL A 52 -9.14 11.92 -2.35
C VAL A 52 -9.36 12.57 -0.99
N LYS A 53 -9.54 13.89 -0.94
CA LYS A 53 -9.60 14.70 0.27
C LYS A 53 -10.54 14.11 1.32
N GLU A 54 -11.79 13.80 0.95
CA GLU A 54 -12.81 13.32 1.88
C GLU A 54 -12.33 12.07 2.64
N THR A 55 -11.90 11.06 1.91
CA THR A 55 -11.44 9.80 2.52
C THR A 55 -10.08 9.96 3.19
N ALA A 56 -9.19 10.80 2.66
CA ALA A 56 -7.88 11.08 3.24
C ALA A 56 -7.99 11.77 4.60
N GLU A 57 -8.89 12.74 4.73
CA GLU A 57 -9.17 13.42 6.01
C GLU A 57 -9.85 12.47 7.01
N GLU A 58 -10.81 11.66 6.56
CA GLU A 58 -11.53 10.70 7.39
C GLU A 58 -10.59 9.67 8.05
N VAL A 59 -9.61 9.16 7.31
CA VAL A 59 -8.65 8.19 7.83
C VAL A 59 -7.41 8.83 8.47
N ASN A 60 -7.32 10.16 8.50
CA ASN A 60 -6.12 10.90 8.95
C ASN A 60 -4.84 10.46 8.20
N LEU A 61 -4.95 10.35 6.88
CA LEU A 61 -3.96 9.75 5.99
C LEU A 61 -2.54 10.24 6.21
N LEU A 62 -2.33 11.58 6.19
CA LEU A 62 -0.99 12.16 6.26
C LEU A 62 -0.25 11.81 7.55
N ASP A 63 -0.93 11.89 8.70
CA ASP A 63 -0.30 11.57 9.98
C ASP A 63 0.00 10.09 10.11
N ASN A 64 -0.88 9.23 9.58
CA ASN A 64 -0.65 7.79 9.55
C ASN A 64 0.53 7.42 8.66
N LEU A 65 0.63 7.99 7.46
CA LEU A 65 1.79 7.82 6.57
C LEU A 65 3.09 8.27 7.24
N ARG A 66 3.11 9.48 7.86
CA ARG A 66 4.27 10.02 8.60
C ARG A 66 4.72 9.07 9.71
N ASN A 67 3.77 8.58 10.49
CA ASN A 67 4.04 7.70 11.62
C ASN A 67 4.60 6.35 11.18
N ILE A 68 4.06 5.75 10.12
CA ILE A 68 4.55 4.47 9.57
C ILE A 68 5.97 4.65 9.01
N VAL A 69 6.21 5.65 8.15
CA VAL A 69 7.52 5.91 7.54
C VAL A 69 8.59 6.19 8.60
N ARG A 70 8.26 7.02 9.60
CA ARG A 70 9.16 7.28 10.74
C ARG A 70 9.48 5.99 11.50
N THR A 71 8.47 5.19 11.84
CA THR A 71 8.66 3.93 12.60
C THR A 71 9.45 2.92 11.78
N ALA A 72 9.23 2.82 10.47
CA ALA A 72 10.01 1.96 9.59
C ALA A 72 11.50 2.32 9.66
N ARG A 73 11.84 3.61 9.55
CA ARG A 73 13.24 4.09 9.67
C ARG A 73 13.82 3.79 11.06
N GLU A 74 13.09 4.10 12.14
CA GLU A 74 13.50 3.80 13.51
C GLU A 74 13.72 2.29 13.75
N SER A 75 13.01 1.44 13.00
CA SER A 75 13.07 -0.02 13.07
C SER A 75 14.02 -0.65 12.05
N ASN A 76 14.79 0.14 11.29
CA ASN A 76 15.65 -0.30 10.20
C ASN A 76 14.92 -1.12 9.11
N ILE A 77 13.62 -0.92 8.93
CA ILE A 77 12.84 -1.48 7.84
C ILE A 77 13.05 -0.60 6.60
N SER A 78 13.42 -1.22 5.49
CA SER A 78 13.73 -0.54 4.24
C SER A 78 12.49 0.15 3.65
N ILE A 79 12.67 1.38 3.15
CA ILE A 79 11.65 2.15 2.44
C ILE A 79 11.93 2.07 0.95
N PHE A 80 10.90 1.74 0.18
CA PHE A 80 10.90 1.73 -1.26
C PHE A 80 9.91 2.77 -1.77
N HIS A 81 10.39 3.74 -2.53
CA HIS A 81 9.54 4.70 -3.23
C HIS A 81 9.11 4.08 -4.55
N VAL A 82 7.81 3.87 -4.69
CA VAL A 82 7.14 3.27 -5.85
C VAL A 82 6.30 4.37 -6.49
N LEU A 83 6.83 4.99 -7.52
CA LEU A 83 6.33 6.27 -8.03
C LEU A 83 5.72 6.10 -9.43
N HIS A 84 4.58 6.72 -9.64
CA HIS A 84 3.97 6.82 -10.97
C HIS A 84 4.84 7.65 -11.90
N HIS A 85 4.81 7.30 -13.18
CA HIS A 85 5.45 8.07 -14.24
C HIS A 85 5.02 9.54 -14.19
N ARG A 86 6.00 10.43 -14.19
CA ARG A 86 5.79 11.88 -14.21
C ARG A 86 5.51 12.32 -15.65
N MET A 87 4.30 12.82 -15.89
CA MET A 87 3.80 13.15 -17.21
C MET A 87 4.67 14.18 -17.93
N GLU A 88 4.93 13.90 -19.20
CA GLU A 88 5.54 14.82 -20.16
C GLU A 88 4.57 15.04 -21.34
N PRO A 89 4.63 16.20 -22.04
CA PRO A 89 3.83 16.42 -23.22
C PRO A 89 4.08 15.33 -24.29
N GLY A 90 3.02 14.75 -24.85
CA GLY A 90 3.12 13.68 -25.84
C GLY A 90 3.08 12.27 -25.28
N ASP A 91 3.06 12.11 -23.95
CA ASP A 91 2.92 10.80 -23.33
C ASP A 91 1.63 10.11 -23.79
N PHE A 92 1.74 8.82 -24.09
CA PHE A 92 0.69 7.92 -24.59
C PHE A 92 0.17 8.22 -26.02
N GLU A 93 0.55 9.31 -26.68
CA GLU A 93 0.06 9.65 -28.03
C GLU A 93 0.35 8.56 -29.07
N ASN A 94 1.50 7.89 -28.94
CA ASN A 94 1.93 6.83 -29.85
C ASN A 94 1.60 5.40 -29.33
N TRP A 95 0.88 5.30 -28.23
CA TRP A 95 0.47 4.00 -27.72
C TRP A 95 -0.74 3.48 -28.49
N LYS A 96 -0.71 2.20 -28.85
CA LYS A 96 -1.80 1.59 -29.62
C LYS A 96 -3.12 1.54 -28.85
N TYR A 97 -3.05 1.30 -27.54
CA TYR A 97 -4.22 1.14 -26.66
C TYR A 97 -3.97 1.76 -25.30
N PRO A 98 -3.81 3.08 -25.20
CA PRO A 98 -3.76 3.73 -23.89
C PRO A 98 -5.13 3.66 -23.23
N SER A 99 -5.16 3.48 -21.91
CA SER A 99 -6.42 3.50 -21.18
C SER A 99 -6.98 4.92 -21.10
N PRO A 100 -8.31 5.10 -20.95
CA PRO A 100 -8.91 6.42 -20.72
C PRO A 100 -8.29 7.16 -19.52
N TYR A 101 -7.85 6.41 -18.50
CA TYR A 101 -7.21 6.96 -17.31
C TYR A 101 -5.82 7.54 -17.61
N GLN A 102 -5.02 6.85 -18.41
CA GLN A 102 -3.70 7.32 -18.87
C GLN A 102 -3.83 8.57 -19.73
N LEU A 103 -4.76 8.57 -20.71
CA LEU A 103 -5.03 9.74 -21.56
C LEU A 103 -5.49 10.95 -20.74
N GLN A 104 -6.35 10.75 -19.73
CA GLN A 104 -6.80 11.83 -18.87
C GLN A 104 -5.66 12.37 -17.98
N GLY A 105 -4.79 11.48 -17.49
CA GLY A 105 -3.59 11.84 -16.73
C GLY A 105 -2.63 12.70 -17.53
N SER A 106 -2.31 12.28 -18.77
CA SER A 106 -1.47 13.03 -19.71
C SER A 106 -2.10 14.37 -20.06
N LYS A 107 -3.39 14.41 -20.41
CA LYS A 107 -4.11 15.66 -20.73
C LYS A 107 -4.06 16.66 -19.57
N ASN A 108 -4.21 16.20 -18.36
CA ASN A 108 -4.20 17.04 -17.17
C ASN A 108 -2.78 17.29 -16.63
N GLN A 109 -1.78 16.67 -17.23
CA GLN A 109 -0.38 16.75 -16.78
C GLN A 109 -0.28 16.51 -15.26
N ILE A 110 -0.86 15.39 -14.79
CA ILE A 110 -0.74 14.97 -13.39
C ILE A 110 0.70 14.53 -13.12
N PHE A 111 1.21 14.84 -11.93
CA PHE A 111 2.62 14.59 -11.57
C PHE A 111 3.61 15.11 -12.61
N ALA A 112 3.30 16.23 -13.31
CA ALA A 112 4.10 16.67 -14.44
C ALA A 112 5.57 16.80 -14.07
N LYS A 113 6.46 16.25 -14.89
CA LYS A 113 7.90 16.30 -14.69
C LYS A 113 8.38 17.74 -14.64
N GLY A 114 9.16 18.06 -13.61
CA GLY A 114 9.65 19.43 -13.38
C GLY A 114 8.63 20.39 -12.75
N SER A 115 7.39 19.94 -12.50
CA SER A 115 6.41 20.72 -11.73
C SER A 115 6.51 20.41 -10.24
N TRP A 116 6.02 21.32 -9.40
CA TRP A 116 5.86 21.09 -7.96
C TRP A 116 4.96 19.88 -7.66
N GLY A 117 3.86 19.72 -8.40
CA GLY A 117 2.94 18.59 -8.24
C GLY A 117 3.59 17.22 -8.49
N GLY A 118 4.59 17.17 -9.38
CA GLY A 118 5.39 15.99 -9.70
C GLY A 118 6.63 15.81 -8.81
N THR A 119 6.81 16.60 -7.75
CA THR A 119 7.80 16.33 -6.71
C THR A 119 7.15 15.62 -5.52
N LEU A 120 7.95 14.88 -4.76
CA LEU A 120 7.48 14.22 -3.53
C LEU A 120 7.03 15.27 -2.51
N HIS A 121 6.00 14.92 -1.74
CA HIS A 121 5.58 15.73 -0.60
C HIS A 121 6.73 15.88 0.40
N ASP A 122 6.83 17.03 1.07
CA ASP A 122 7.97 17.37 1.93
C ASP A 122 8.25 16.35 3.04
N ASP A 123 7.20 15.71 3.57
CA ASP A 123 7.33 14.69 4.60
C ASP A 123 7.84 13.34 4.10
N PHE A 124 7.87 13.12 2.78
CA PHE A 124 8.20 11.82 2.17
C PHE A 124 9.38 11.91 1.20
N GLN A 125 10.29 12.83 1.46
CA GLN A 125 11.51 12.94 0.66
C GLN A 125 12.39 11.68 0.79
N VAL A 126 13.11 11.36 -0.28
CA VAL A 126 14.05 10.25 -0.30
C VAL A 126 15.21 10.53 0.66
N HIS A 127 15.46 9.64 1.60
CA HIS A 127 16.59 9.71 2.53
C HIS A 127 17.70 8.74 2.11
N PRO A 128 18.95 8.98 2.57
CA PRO A 128 20.04 8.02 2.37
C PRO A 128 19.63 6.61 2.90
N GLY A 129 19.73 5.61 2.03
CA GLY A 129 19.33 4.24 2.32
C GLY A 129 17.94 3.85 1.84
N ASP A 130 17.07 4.81 1.44
CA ASP A 130 15.82 4.51 0.76
C ASP A 130 16.10 4.05 -0.68
N ILE A 131 15.24 3.19 -1.21
CA ILE A 131 15.32 2.68 -2.57
C ILE A 131 14.23 3.37 -3.41
N VAL A 132 14.60 3.87 -4.58
CA VAL A 132 13.64 4.45 -5.53
C VAL A 132 13.56 3.48 -6.72
N ALA A 133 12.39 2.86 -6.91
CA ALA A 133 12.13 2.03 -8.07
C ALA A 133 11.91 2.88 -9.33
N THR A 134 12.14 2.29 -10.50
CA THR A 134 11.77 2.92 -11.77
C THR A 134 10.28 3.27 -11.78
N GLU A 135 9.94 4.46 -12.30
CA GLU A 135 8.55 4.94 -12.36
C GLU A 135 7.65 3.99 -13.16
N HIS A 136 6.47 3.68 -12.61
CA HIS A 136 5.48 2.82 -13.25
C HIS A 136 4.52 3.61 -14.15
N TRP A 137 4.24 3.08 -15.33
CA TRP A 137 3.39 3.71 -16.35
C TRP A 137 1.91 3.36 -16.23
N GLY A 138 1.58 2.36 -15.45
CA GLY A 138 0.23 1.89 -15.19
C GLY A 138 -0.11 1.98 -13.71
N SER A 139 -1.09 1.20 -13.25
CA SER A 139 -1.47 1.24 -11.84
C SER A 139 -0.51 0.49 -10.93
N SER A 140 0.11 -0.61 -11.38
CA SER A 140 1.00 -1.37 -10.51
C SER A 140 2.44 -0.90 -10.57
N GLY A 141 3.10 -0.86 -9.42
CA GLY A 141 4.52 -0.59 -9.30
C GLY A 141 5.44 -1.70 -9.82
N PHE A 142 4.92 -2.90 -10.16
CA PHE A 142 5.74 -4.02 -10.59
C PHE A 142 5.96 -4.11 -12.11
N PRO A 143 4.93 -4.11 -12.98
CA PRO A 143 5.14 -4.30 -14.41
C PRO A 143 5.99 -3.20 -15.05
N ASN A 144 6.99 -3.63 -15.82
CA ASN A 144 7.91 -2.75 -16.54
C ASN A 144 8.73 -1.80 -15.66
N THR A 145 8.95 -2.19 -14.40
CA THR A 145 9.83 -1.51 -13.44
C THR A 145 10.88 -2.48 -12.92
N ASP A 146 11.79 -1.97 -12.11
CA ASP A 146 12.79 -2.77 -11.41
C ASP A 146 12.40 -3.11 -9.96
N LEU A 147 11.15 -2.85 -9.53
CA LEU A 147 10.72 -3.01 -8.14
C LEU A 147 10.95 -4.45 -7.62
N ASP A 148 10.51 -5.47 -8.36
CA ASP A 148 10.69 -6.88 -7.97
C ASP A 148 12.18 -7.24 -7.87
N HIS A 149 12.97 -6.77 -8.83
CA HIS A 149 14.42 -6.97 -8.82
C HIS A 149 15.07 -6.33 -7.59
N GLN A 150 14.72 -5.09 -7.27
CA GLN A 150 15.26 -4.39 -6.10
C GLN A 150 14.82 -5.06 -4.80
N LEU A 151 13.56 -5.43 -4.64
CA LEU A 151 13.07 -6.15 -3.45
C LEU A 151 13.85 -7.45 -3.24
N LYS A 152 14.01 -8.28 -4.27
CA LYS A 152 14.76 -9.54 -4.21
C LYS A 152 16.24 -9.33 -3.89
N ARG A 153 16.87 -8.32 -4.49
CA ARG A 153 18.29 -8.01 -4.20
C ARG A 153 18.51 -7.56 -2.76
N HIS A 154 17.50 -6.94 -2.15
CA HIS A 154 17.53 -6.54 -0.74
C HIS A 154 16.94 -7.62 0.20
N GLY A 155 16.69 -8.84 -0.31
CA GLY A 155 16.20 -9.96 0.49
C GLY A 155 14.81 -9.76 1.08
N LYS A 156 13.95 -8.96 0.42
CA LYS A 156 12.62 -8.64 0.93
C LYS A 156 11.61 -9.70 0.53
N GLU A 157 10.85 -10.19 1.51
CA GLU A 157 9.81 -11.22 1.39
C GLU A 157 8.44 -10.70 1.81
N LYS A 158 8.41 -9.65 2.65
CA LYS A 158 7.20 -9.02 3.19
C LYS A 158 7.13 -7.57 2.73
N ILE A 159 5.98 -7.17 2.20
CA ILE A 159 5.73 -5.80 1.77
C ILE A 159 4.52 -5.22 2.51
N ILE A 160 4.71 -4.01 3.05
CA ILE A 160 3.66 -3.20 3.65
C ILE A 160 3.37 -2.08 2.65
N VAL A 161 2.17 -2.07 2.07
CA VAL A 161 1.82 -1.17 0.98
C VAL A 161 1.00 0.00 1.53
N ILE A 162 1.52 1.22 1.37
CA ILE A 162 0.90 2.47 1.82
C ILE A 162 0.94 3.53 0.71
N GLY A 163 0.03 4.49 0.75
CA GLY A 163 -0.03 5.57 -0.24
C GLY A 163 -1.33 5.62 -1.02
N LEU A 164 -1.30 5.95 -2.31
CA LEU A 164 -2.47 6.32 -3.10
C LEU A 164 -2.51 5.66 -4.47
N ILE A 165 -3.72 5.43 -5.00
CA ILE A 165 -5.03 5.39 -4.34
C ILE A 165 -5.45 3.94 -4.16
N ALA A 166 -6.29 3.68 -3.16
CA ALA A 166 -6.60 2.34 -2.66
C ALA A 166 -7.00 1.35 -3.77
N ASN A 167 -7.93 1.72 -4.65
CA ASN A 167 -8.50 0.85 -5.68
C ASN A 167 -7.80 0.93 -7.04
N THR A 168 -6.58 1.46 -7.11
CA THR A 168 -5.74 1.46 -8.32
C THR A 168 -4.30 1.10 -7.97
N CYS A 169 -3.42 2.09 -7.70
CA CYS A 169 -1.99 1.81 -7.53
C CYS A 169 -1.70 0.93 -6.31
N ILE A 170 -2.40 1.12 -5.19
CA ILE A 170 -2.26 0.27 -4.00
C ILE A 170 -2.72 -1.16 -4.31
N GLU A 171 -3.96 -1.33 -4.78
CA GLU A 171 -4.52 -2.63 -5.08
C GLU A 171 -3.72 -3.38 -6.16
N ALA A 172 -3.42 -2.73 -7.29
CA ALA A 172 -2.70 -3.37 -8.37
C ALA A 172 -1.27 -3.78 -7.97
N THR A 173 -0.58 -2.95 -7.18
CA THR A 173 0.76 -3.28 -6.65
C THR A 173 0.67 -4.44 -5.68
N ALA A 174 -0.29 -4.43 -4.77
CA ALA A 174 -0.47 -5.48 -3.78
C ALA A 174 -0.84 -6.84 -4.41
N ARG A 175 -1.77 -6.86 -5.39
CA ARG A 175 -2.15 -8.08 -6.12
C ARG A 175 -0.96 -8.71 -6.84
N ILE A 176 -0.20 -7.92 -7.60
CA ILE A 176 0.97 -8.43 -8.31
C ILE A 176 2.07 -8.82 -7.32
N GLY A 177 2.24 -8.11 -6.22
CA GLY A 177 3.16 -8.51 -5.16
C GLY A 177 2.84 -9.89 -4.59
N MET A 178 1.55 -10.17 -4.35
CA MET A 178 1.11 -11.51 -3.90
C MET A 178 1.39 -12.59 -4.97
N GLU A 179 1.08 -12.32 -6.23
CA GLU A 179 1.36 -13.25 -7.35
C GLU A 179 2.86 -13.55 -7.50
N LEU A 180 3.73 -12.60 -7.15
CA LEU A 180 5.19 -12.75 -7.15
C LEU A 180 5.73 -13.45 -5.90
N GLY A 181 4.87 -13.79 -4.94
CA GLY A 181 5.20 -14.56 -3.73
C GLY A 181 5.53 -13.72 -2.51
N TYR A 182 5.28 -12.42 -2.50
CA TYR A 182 5.46 -11.58 -1.31
C TYR A 182 4.32 -11.76 -0.31
N HIS A 183 4.64 -11.74 0.97
CA HIS A 183 3.63 -11.53 2.01
C HIS A 183 3.17 -10.07 1.95
N VAL A 184 1.90 -9.86 1.67
CA VAL A 184 1.32 -8.53 1.44
C VAL A 184 0.51 -8.08 2.64
N THR A 185 0.83 -6.90 3.16
CA THR A 185 0.03 -6.17 4.16
C THR A 185 -0.51 -4.89 3.56
N LEU A 186 -1.82 -4.70 3.60
CA LEU A 186 -2.48 -3.41 3.35
C LEU A 186 -2.68 -2.66 4.66
N VAL A 187 -2.58 -1.34 4.63
CA VAL A 187 -2.81 -0.50 5.81
C VAL A 187 -4.01 0.40 5.55
N ARG A 188 -5.15 0.05 6.20
CA ARG A 188 -6.48 0.60 5.87
C ARG A 188 -6.62 2.12 6.07
N ASP A 189 -5.89 2.67 7.00
CA ASP A 189 -5.87 4.10 7.33
C ASP A 189 -4.60 4.82 6.87
N ALA A 190 -3.81 4.17 6.00
CA ALA A 190 -2.65 4.74 5.30
C ALA A 190 -2.81 4.68 3.77
N THR A 191 -4.05 4.64 3.30
CA THR A 191 -4.46 4.82 1.91
C THR A 191 -5.80 5.56 1.86
N ALA A 192 -6.12 6.14 0.71
CA ALA A 192 -7.39 6.82 0.46
C ALA A 192 -7.90 6.49 -0.94
N ALA A 193 -9.16 6.82 -1.23
CA ALA A 193 -9.80 6.60 -2.51
C ALA A 193 -10.68 7.81 -2.91
N ARG A 194 -11.27 7.78 -4.11
CA ARG A 194 -12.14 8.86 -4.59
C ARG A 194 -13.51 8.91 -3.87
N SER A 195 -13.89 7.85 -3.20
CA SER A 195 -15.11 7.78 -2.39
C SER A 195 -14.97 6.72 -1.30
N ARG A 196 -15.86 6.77 -0.30
CA ARG A 196 -15.94 5.75 0.75
C ARG A 196 -16.25 4.37 0.20
N GLU A 197 -17.13 4.30 -0.81
CA GLU A 197 -17.49 3.05 -1.48
C GLU A 197 -16.28 2.42 -2.17
N ALA A 198 -15.46 3.24 -2.85
CA ALA A 198 -14.23 2.77 -3.50
C ALA A 198 -13.18 2.31 -2.48
N LEU A 199 -13.04 3.02 -1.35
CA LEU A 199 -12.16 2.63 -0.26
C LEU A 199 -12.62 1.32 0.39
N HIS A 200 -13.93 1.20 0.67
CA HIS A 200 -14.53 -0.01 1.21
C HIS A 200 -14.37 -1.20 0.24
N ALA A 201 -14.65 -1.00 -1.04
CA ALA A 201 -14.48 -2.06 -2.03
C ALA A 201 -13.03 -2.58 -2.06
N ALA A 202 -12.04 -1.68 -2.13
CA ALA A 202 -10.63 -2.05 -2.19
C ALA A 202 -10.13 -2.79 -0.94
N LEU A 203 -10.56 -2.38 0.26
CA LEU A 203 -10.03 -2.89 1.52
C LEU A 203 -10.86 -4.02 2.13
N ASP A 204 -12.19 -3.98 2.01
CA ASP A 204 -13.06 -4.90 2.74
C ASP A 204 -13.68 -5.98 1.84
N ILE A 205 -13.76 -5.74 0.51
CA ILE A 205 -14.29 -6.70 -0.46
C ILE A 205 -13.15 -7.36 -1.23
N ASP A 206 -12.31 -6.57 -1.89
CA ASP A 206 -11.24 -7.06 -2.76
C ASP A 206 -9.99 -7.46 -1.97
N GLY A 207 -9.59 -6.62 -1.01
CA GLY A 207 -8.39 -6.81 -0.19
C GLY A 207 -8.23 -8.20 0.40
N PRO A 208 -9.28 -8.79 1.04
CA PRO A 208 -9.20 -10.15 1.60
C PRO A 208 -8.95 -11.27 0.58
N THR A 209 -9.05 -10.98 -0.71
CA THR A 209 -8.81 -11.98 -1.77
C THR A 209 -7.32 -12.12 -2.13
N TYR A 210 -6.47 -11.18 -1.74
CA TYR A 210 -5.05 -11.18 -2.10
C TYR A 210 -4.10 -10.71 -0.99
N ALA A 211 -4.55 -9.87 -0.06
CA ALA A 211 -3.72 -9.43 1.05
C ALA A 211 -3.70 -10.48 2.16
N HIS A 212 -2.52 -10.77 2.69
CA HIS A 212 -2.35 -11.68 3.83
C HIS A 212 -2.82 -11.02 5.12
N GLU A 213 -2.63 -9.70 5.20
CA GLU A 213 -3.09 -8.88 6.32
C GLU A 213 -3.66 -7.53 5.84
N ILE A 214 -4.71 -7.09 6.53
CA ILE A 214 -5.26 -5.74 6.39
C ILE A 214 -5.33 -5.17 7.79
N LEU A 215 -4.46 -4.22 8.08
CA LEU A 215 -4.19 -3.69 9.42
C LEU A 215 -4.41 -2.18 9.47
N THR A 216 -4.54 -1.66 10.67
CA THR A 216 -4.43 -0.23 10.93
C THR A 216 -2.97 0.20 11.04
N SER A 217 -2.70 1.49 10.89
CA SER A 217 -1.38 2.08 11.11
C SER A 217 -0.83 1.76 12.51
N GLN A 218 -1.69 1.80 13.53
CA GLN A 218 -1.31 1.48 14.90
C GLN A 218 -0.85 0.03 15.07
N GLU A 219 -1.56 -0.92 14.45
CA GLU A 219 -1.20 -2.35 14.49
C GLU A 219 0.12 -2.61 13.79
N VAL A 220 0.32 -2.02 12.59
CA VAL A 220 1.58 -2.14 11.84
C VAL A 220 2.75 -1.54 12.62
N ILE A 221 2.59 -0.35 13.19
CA ILE A 221 3.62 0.32 14.01
C ILE A 221 3.98 -0.53 15.24
N ALA A 222 2.98 -1.07 15.91
CA ALA A 222 3.21 -1.94 17.07
C ALA A 222 3.98 -3.21 16.68
N ALA A 223 3.61 -3.84 15.55
CA ALA A 223 4.26 -5.04 15.05
C ALA A 223 5.71 -4.77 14.61
N MET A 224 6.00 -3.66 13.93
CA MET A 224 7.36 -3.24 13.58
C MET A 224 8.25 -3.10 14.82
N ARG A 225 7.76 -2.40 15.86
CA ARG A 225 8.51 -2.18 17.11
C ARG A 225 8.76 -3.47 17.90
N ASN A 226 7.80 -4.38 17.89
CA ASN A 226 7.93 -5.68 18.57
C ASN A 226 8.97 -6.56 17.87
N SER A 227 9.06 -6.54 16.55
CA SER A 227 10.04 -7.32 15.79
C SER A 227 11.48 -6.91 16.10
N VAL A 228 11.74 -5.61 16.30
CA VAL A 228 13.07 -5.12 16.73
C VAL A 228 13.44 -5.62 18.12
N ARG A 229 12.48 -5.58 19.08
CA ARG A 229 12.72 -6.04 20.46
C ARG A 229 13.01 -7.54 20.53
N SER A 230 12.31 -8.35 19.74
CA SER A 230 12.51 -9.80 19.68
C SER A 230 13.86 -10.15 19.06
N GLY A 231 14.32 -9.45 18.03
CA GLY A 231 15.64 -9.65 17.41
C GLY A 231 16.81 -9.24 18.30
N ALA A 232 16.62 -8.25 19.19
CA ALA A 232 17.65 -7.82 20.14
C ALA A 232 17.83 -8.78 21.33
N ALA A 233 16.88 -9.68 21.58
CA ALA A 233 16.93 -10.66 22.67
C ALA A 233 17.62 -11.99 22.28
N THR A 234 18.09 -12.11 21.03
CA THR A 234 18.64 -13.37 20.48
C THR A 234 20.18 -13.32 20.30
N PHE A 235 20.86 -12.32 20.84
CA PHE A 235 22.34 -12.17 20.84
C PHE A 235 22.94 -12.18 22.24
#